data_d98031fd543561449bb1a2469ee88366
#
_entry.id   d98031fd543561449bb1a2469ee88366
#
_cell.length_a   1.000
_cell.length_b   1.000
_cell.length_c   1.000
_cell.angle_alpha   90.00
_cell.angle_beta   90.00
_cell.angle_gamma   90.00
#
_symmetry.space_group_name_H-M   'P 1'
#
loop_
_entity.id
_entity.type
_entity.pdbx_description
1 polymer ?
#
loop_
_entity_poly.entity_id
_entity_poly.type
_entity_poly.pdbx_seq_one_letter_code
_entity_poly.pdbx_strand_id
1 'polypeptide(L)'
;MDIREESLKKHYEWGGKIEVVSRVKINERADLSLAYTPGVAEPCLAIKDDYNKSWELTRRSNLVAVVTDGTAVLGLGDIGAEAGMPVMEGKCALFKEFAGVDAFPICVRSKDVDEIVRTVYLISGSFGGINLEDISAPRCFEVEKRLKELCDVPVFHDDQHGTAIVVAAALINALKVVKKRIEDVRVVINGAGSAGIAIGKHLMNLGVRHLVMVDRFGIICRGDDSLSDVHREISLVTNEECIRGTLADAMVGADVFIGVSAPGVVSEEMVASMAKDAVVFPMANPTPEIMPDKALSAGAAVVGTGRSDFPNQINNVLAFPGIFKGALACRASDINEEMKMATSYALASLVPDEELSADNIIPPALDKRVAQAVAEAVIEAAKKTGVARI
;
A
#
# COMPACT_ATOMS: atom_id res chain seq x y z
N MET A 1 -26.58 5.26 15.40
CA MET A 1 -25.97 6.44 14.75
C MET A 1 -25.22 5.92 13.55
N ASP A 2 -25.38 6.51 12.37
CA ASP A 2 -24.60 6.10 11.20
C ASP A 2 -23.13 6.44 11.47
N ILE A 3 -22.22 5.49 11.19
CA ILE A 3 -20.76 5.68 11.37
C ILE A 3 -20.24 6.92 10.62
N ARG A 4 -20.89 7.32 9.54
CA ARG A 4 -20.54 8.52 8.75
C ARG A 4 -20.83 9.81 9.51
N GLU A 5 -21.99 9.91 10.14
CA GLU A 5 -22.39 11.05 10.96
C GLU A 5 -21.50 11.15 12.22
N GLU A 6 -21.24 10.00 12.84
CA GLU A 6 -20.36 9.95 14.02
C GLU A 6 -18.93 10.35 13.66
N SER A 7 -18.39 9.86 12.54
CA SER A 7 -17.07 10.23 12.04
C SER A 7 -16.95 11.72 11.79
N LEU A 8 -17.92 12.33 11.11
CA LEU A 8 -17.90 13.78 10.88
C LEU A 8 -17.93 14.58 12.19
N LYS A 9 -18.78 14.18 13.14
CA LYS A 9 -18.84 14.80 14.47
C LYS A 9 -17.50 14.70 15.18
N LYS A 10 -16.87 13.52 15.16
CA LYS A 10 -15.56 13.30 15.78
C LYS A 10 -14.45 14.14 15.15
N HIS A 11 -14.45 14.33 13.84
CA HIS A 11 -13.47 15.21 13.18
C HIS A 11 -13.60 16.68 13.61
N TYR A 12 -14.82 17.16 13.85
CA TYR A 12 -15.01 18.50 14.47
C TYR A 12 -14.50 18.55 15.91
N GLU A 13 -14.73 17.50 16.71
CA GLU A 13 -14.26 17.44 18.11
C GLU A 13 -12.72 17.35 18.18
N TRP A 14 -12.09 16.57 17.30
CA TRP A 14 -10.64 16.42 17.30
C TRP A 14 -9.90 17.67 16.81
N GLY A 15 -10.47 18.41 15.85
CA GLY A 15 -9.79 19.55 15.21
C GLY A 15 -8.53 19.17 14.45
N GLY A 16 -8.44 17.92 13.99
CA GLY A 16 -7.29 17.26 13.38
C GLY A 16 -6.90 16.00 14.13
N LYS A 17 -6.16 15.10 13.48
CA LYS A 17 -5.76 13.78 14.06
C LYS A 17 -4.30 13.73 14.49
N ILE A 18 -3.53 14.76 14.19
CA ILE A 18 -2.11 14.84 14.51
C ILE A 18 -1.80 16.13 15.24
N GLU A 19 -0.76 16.09 16.04
CA GLU A 19 -0.14 17.28 16.65
C GLU A 19 1.38 17.17 16.56
N VAL A 20 2.07 18.31 16.61
CA VAL A 20 3.53 18.38 16.71
C VAL A 20 3.91 18.65 18.14
N VAL A 21 4.61 17.71 18.78
CA VAL A 21 5.01 17.77 20.18
C VAL A 21 6.52 17.93 20.28
N SER A 22 6.96 18.89 21.12
CA SER A 22 8.38 19.05 21.43
C SER A 22 8.92 17.83 22.19
N ARG A 23 10.05 17.30 21.75
CA ARG A 23 10.78 16.22 22.43
C ARG A 23 11.73 16.74 23.50
N VAL A 24 12.02 18.04 23.51
CA VAL A 24 12.86 18.69 24.49
C VAL A 24 12.03 19.60 25.38
N LYS A 25 12.40 19.69 26.65
CA LYS A 25 11.81 20.65 27.60
C LYS A 25 12.63 21.90 27.59
N ILE A 26 11.99 23.07 27.57
CA ILE A 26 12.63 24.36 27.65
C ILE A 26 12.01 25.07 28.87
N ASN A 27 12.59 24.83 30.04
CA ASN A 27 12.08 25.34 31.32
C ASN A 27 12.94 26.50 31.88
N GLU A 28 14.21 26.55 31.46
CA GLU A 28 15.16 27.55 31.94
C GLU A 28 16.05 28.09 30.80
N ARG A 29 16.80 29.15 31.10
CA ARG A 29 17.66 29.81 30.11
C ARG A 29 18.75 28.91 29.57
N ALA A 30 19.24 27.98 30.37
CA ALA A 30 20.24 26.99 29.92
C ALA A 30 19.65 26.08 28.87
N ASP A 31 18.44 25.55 29.05
CA ASP A 31 17.75 24.70 28.07
C ASP A 31 17.56 25.43 26.74
N LEU A 32 17.15 26.70 26.77
CA LEU A 32 16.99 27.55 25.60
C LEU A 32 18.31 27.70 24.86
N SER A 33 19.41 27.92 25.60
CA SER A 33 20.74 28.10 24.99
C SER A 33 21.26 26.83 24.33
N LEU A 34 20.89 25.65 24.83
CA LEU A 34 21.24 24.36 24.24
C LEU A 34 20.34 24.03 23.04
N ALA A 35 19.02 24.24 23.19
CA ALA A 35 18.04 23.85 22.17
C ALA A 35 18.02 24.81 20.96
N TYR A 36 18.43 26.08 21.17
CA TYR A 36 18.42 27.11 20.14
C TYR A 36 19.73 27.93 20.17
N THR A 37 19.67 29.25 20.26
CA THR A 37 20.85 30.11 20.18
C THR A 37 21.51 30.25 21.56
N PRO A 38 22.86 30.08 21.67
CA PRO A 38 23.85 29.87 20.63
C PRO A 38 24.16 28.39 20.31
N GLY A 39 23.79 27.44 21.15
CA GLY A 39 24.25 26.05 21.11
C GLY A 39 23.89 25.30 19.82
N VAL A 40 22.77 25.64 19.16
CA VAL A 40 22.31 25.00 17.92
C VAL A 40 23.27 25.17 16.75
N ALA A 41 24.25 26.08 16.82
CA ALA A 41 25.27 26.25 15.81
C ALA A 41 26.15 24.97 15.65
N GLU A 42 26.45 24.30 16.76
CA GLU A 42 27.32 23.11 16.74
C GLU A 42 26.73 21.93 15.95
N PRO A 43 25.48 21.48 16.19
CA PRO A 43 24.88 20.43 15.35
C PRO A 43 24.72 20.88 13.88
N CYS A 44 24.49 22.16 13.58
CA CYS A 44 24.46 22.66 12.20
C CYS A 44 25.82 22.50 11.51
N LEU A 45 26.90 22.88 12.19
CA LEU A 45 28.26 22.68 11.66
C LEU A 45 28.61 21.20 11.50
N ALA A 46 28.25 20.36 12.45
CA ALA A 46 28.45 18.93 12.38
C ALA A 46 27.77 18.30 11.15
N ILE A 47 26.51 18.71 10.84
CA ILE A 47 25.78 18.24 9.65
C ILE A 47 26.38 18.81 8.37
N LYS A 48 26.83 20.06 8.38
CA LYS A 48 27.52 20.67 7.24
C LYS A 48 28.80 19.93 6.87
N ASP A 49 29.55 19.49 7.88
CA ASP A 49 30.80 18.75 7.68
C ASP A 49 30.56 17.28 7.27
N ASP A 50 29.50 16.66 7.81
CA ASP A 50 29.07 15.30 7.48
C ASP A 50 27.56 15.23 7.41
N TYR A 51 27.01 15.20 6.19
CA TYR A 51 25.57 15.14 5.93
C TYR A 51 24.86 13.94 6.61
N ASN A 52 25.56 12.81 6.81
CA ASN A 52 24.98 11.65 7.49
C ASN A 52 24.55 11.94 8.92
N LYS A 53 25.17 12.89 9.59
CA LYS A 53 24.78 13.34 10.92
C LYS A 53 23.39 13.96 10.99
N SER A 54 22.80 14.34 9.84
CA SER A 54 21.40 14.77 9.79
C SER A 54 20.42 13.69 10.29
N TRP A 55 20.77 12.43 10.08
CA TRP A 55 20.01 11.28 10.57
C TRP A 55 20.13 11.05 12.08
N GLU A 56 21.19 11.50 12.69
CA GLU A 56 21.46 11.35 14.12
C GLU A 56 21.00 12.57 14.92
N LEU A 57 21.19 13.76 14.37
CA LEU A 57 21.01 15.05 15.06
C LEU A 57 19.63 15.67 14.81
N THR A 58 18.82 15.13 13.89
CA THR A 58 17.48 15.64 13.59
C THR A 58 16.44 14.54 13.59
N ARG A 59 15.16 14.94 13.56
CA ARG A 59 14.05 13.99 13.48
C ARG A 59 13.88 13.35 12.09
N ARG A 60 14.66 13.73 11.12
CA ARG A 60 14.70 13.12 9.79
C ARG A 60 14.77 11.59 9.85
N SER A 61 15.52 11.03 10.79
CA SER A 61 15.67 9.57 10.97
C SER A 61 14.37 8.81 11.22
N ASN A 62 13.30 9.49 11.64
CA ASN A 62 12.01 8.84 11.98
C ASN A 62 10.81 9.66 11.50
N LEU A 63 10.94 10.43 10.43
CA LEU A 63 9.89 11.28 9.90
C LEU A 63 9.62 10.96 8.42
N VAL A 64 8.36 10.66 8.10
CA VAL A 64 7.87 10.35 6.75
C VAL A 64 6.95 11.47 6.24
N ALA A 65 7.12 11.90 4.99
CA ALA A 65 6.14 12.72 4.30
C ALA A 65 5.04 11.84 3.71
N VAL A 66 3.78 12.13 4.00
CA VAL A 66 2.61 11.52 3.36
C VAL A 66 2.08 12.50 2.32
N VAL A 67 2.34 12.21 1.04
CA VAL A 67 2.15 13.14 -0.06
C VAL A 67 0.96 12.73 -0.92
N THR A 68 0.06 13.68 -1.20
CA THR A 68 -1.10 13.49 -2.08
C THR A 68 -1.34 14.71 -2.97
N ASP A 69 -1.96 14.50 -4.14
CA ASP A 69 -2.62 15.52 -4.94
C ASP A 69 -4.15 15.47 -4.82
N GLY A 70 -4.67 14.48 -4.08
CA GLY A 70 -6.10 14.31 -3.82
C GLY A 70 -6.93 13.83 -5.01
N THR A 71 -6.32 13.16 -5.99
CA THR A 71 -7.00 12.77 -7.24
C THR A 71 -7.56 11.35 -7.25
N ALA A 72 -7.30 10.53 -6.20
CA ALA A 72 -7.79 9.14 -6.11
C ALA A 72 -8.27 8.76 -4.70
N VAL A 73 -8.94 9.67 -4.01
CA VAL A 73 -9.27 9.53 -2.59
C VAL A 73 -10.41 8.52 -2.37
N LEU A 74 -10.13 7.38 -1.72
CA LEU A 74 -11.09 6.42 -1.13
C LEU A 74 -12.35 6.09 -1.95
N GLY A 75 -12.31 6.04 -3.26
CA GLY A 75 -13.51 5.84 -4.09
C GLY A 75 -14.37 7.11 -4.27
N LEU A 76 -13.96 8.23 -3.68
CA LEU A 76 -14.53 9.55 -3.96
C LEU A 76 -13.95 10.15 -5.24
N GLY A 77 -12.78 9.62 -5.66
CA GLY A 77 -12.07 10.08 -6.84
C GLY A 77 -11.32 11.39 -6.61
N ASP A 78 -11.39 12.28 -7.59
CA ASP A 78 -10.69 13.55 -7.59
C ASP A 78 -11.48 14.61 -6.79
N ILE A 79 -11.13 14.76 -5.52
CA ILE A 79 -11.73 15.74 -4.61
C ILE A 79 -10.80 16.92 -4.29
N GLY A 80 -9.57 16.87 -4.80
CA GLY A 80 -8.56 17.91 -4.58
C GLY A 80 -7.73 17.70 -3.31
N ALA A 81 -6.58 18.35 -3.29
CA ALA A 81 -5.53 18.14 -2.30
C ALA A 81 -6.00 18.42 -0.85
N GLU A 82 -6.69 19.54 -0.63
CA GLU A 82 -7.15 19.92 0.72
C GLU A 82 -8.25 19.03 1.26
N ALA A 83 -9.15 18.57 0.39
CA ALA A 83 -10.22 17.67 0.80
C ALA A 83 -9.68 16.26 1.12
N GLY A 84 -8.50 15.90 0.61
CA GLY A 84 -7.77 14.68 0.97
C GLY A 84 -7.08 14.73 2.35
N MET A 85 -6.89 15.92 2.95
CA MET A 85 -6.16 16.10 4.22
C MET A 85 -6.65 15.17 5.34
N PRO A 86 -7.95 14.96 5.59
CA PRO A 86 -8.40 14.06 6.66
C PRO A 86 -7.92 12.61 6.47
N VAL A 87 -7.77 12.13 5.24
CA VAL A 87 -7.22 10.80 4.95
C VAL A 87 -5.72 10.78 5.25
N MET A 88 -4.99 11.82 4.82
CA MET A 88 -3.54 11.93 5.04
C MET A 88 -3.19 12.03 6.53
N GLU A 89 -3.95 12.79 7.32
CA GLU A 89 -3.82 12.80 8.78
C GLU A 89 -4.12 11.43 9.40
N GLY A 90 -5.13 10.73 8.88
CA GLY A 90 -5.41 9.35 9.28
C GLY A 90 -4.24 8.43 9.03
N LYS A 91 -3.62 8.53 7.85
CA LYS A 91 -2.42 7.77 7.49
C LYS A 91 -1.26 8.10 8.44
N CYS A 92 -1.04 9.37 8.77
CA CYS A 92 -0.02 9.80 9.74
C CYS A 92 -0.25 9.23 11.14
N ALA A 93 -1.50 9.22 11.61
CA ALA A 93 -1.88 8.60 12.88
C ALA A 93 -1.59 7.09 12.89
N LEU A 94 -1.88 6.38 11.80
CA LEU A 94 -1.57 4.94 11.68
C LEU A 94 -0.06 4.67 11.70
N PHE A 95 0.76 5.48 11.03
CA PHE A 95 2.22 5.40 11.14
C PHE A 95 2.70 5.49 12.57
N LYS A 96 2.15 6.44 13.32
CA LYS A 96 2.53 6.66 14.72
C LYS A 96 2.09 5.53 15.63
N GLU A 97 0.81 5.15 15.57
CA GLU A 97 0.21 4.17 16.48
C GLU A 97 0.75 2.75 16.26
N PHE A 98 0.95 2.33 15.00
CA PHE A 98 1.37 0.97 14.72
C PHE A 98 2.89 0.77 14.71
N ALA A 99 3.65 1.78 14.28
CA ALA A 99 5.09 1.62 14.08
C ALA A 99 5.97 2.58 14.89
N GLY A 100 5.38 3.58 15.57
CA GLY A 100 6.13 4.64 16.26
C GLY A 100 6.84 5.60 15.30
N VAL A 101 6.51 5.55 14.01
CA VAL A 101 7.04 6.44 12.97
C VAL A 101 6.26 7.75 12.99
N ASP A 102 6.95 8.87 13.03
CA ASP A 102 6.35 10.18 12.87
C ASP A 102 6.07 10.42 11.38
N ALA A 103 4.92 10.99 11.06
CA ALA A 103 4.56 11.31 9.70
C ALA A 103 3.86 12.66 9.61
N PHE A 104 4.04 13.34 8.47
CA PHE A 104 3.45 14.66 8.24
C PHE A 104 2.76 14.71 6.87
N PRO A 105 1.50 15.19 6.78
CA PRO A 105 0.75 15.26 5.54
C PRO A 105 1.21 16.44 4.68
N ILE A 106 1.41 16.18 3.39
CA ILE A 106 1.78 17.16 2.37
C ILE A 106 0.76 17.08 1.23
N CYS A 107 -0.17 18.02 1.18
CA CYS A 107 -1.19 18.11 0.14
C CYS A 107 -0.74 19.09 -0.95
N VAL A 108 -0.42 18.58 -2.14
CA VAL A 108 0.13 19.36 -3.26
C VAL A 108 -0.98 19.83 -4.18
N ARG A 109 -1.15 21.15 -4.35
CA ARG A 109 -2.18 21.76 -5.21
C ARG A 109 -1.80 21.74 -6.69
N SER A 110 -1.38 20.59 -7.19
CA SER A 110 -1.07 20.43 -8.61
C SER A 110 -1.35 19.00 -9.06
N LYS A 111 -1.73 18.88 -10.34
CA LYS A 111 -1.85 17.60 -11.06
C LYS A 111 -0.75 17.43 -12.10
N ASP A 112 0.12 18.41 -12.20
CA ASP A 112 1.28 18.37 -13.08
C ASP A 112 2.38 17.51 -12.45
N VAL A 113 2.88 16.53 -13.20
CA VAL A 113 3.90 15.59 -12.73
C VAL A 113 5.20 16.30 -12.38
N ASP A 114 5.61 17.28 -13.19
CA ASP A 114 6.87 18.02 -12.97
C ASP A 114 6.79 18.86 -11.70
N GLU A 115 5.64 19.50 -11.44
CA GLU A 115 5.44 20.29 -10.23
C GLU A 115 5.38 19.40 -8.98
N ILE A 116 4.68 18.25 -9.03
CA ILE A 116 4.63 17.31 -7.91
C ILE A 116 6.03 16.78 -7.61
N VAL A 117 6.72 16.25 -8.62
CA VAL A 117 8.07 15.69 -8.47
C VAL A 117 9.05 16.74 -7.94
N ARG A 118 9.04 17.95 -8.52
CA ARG A 118 9.91 19.03 -8.06
C ARG A 118 9.63 19.44 -6.62
N THR A 119 8.35 19.57 -6.24
CA THR A 119 7.94 19.95 -4.88
C THR A 119 8.43 18.91 -3.87
N VAL A 120 8.14 17.64 -4.11
CA VAL A 120 8.53 16.56 -3.20
C VAL A 120 10.03 16.41 -3.09
N TYR A 121 10.75 16.47 -4.21
CA TYR A 121 12.21 16.44 -4.22
C TYR A 121 12.82 17.58 -3.38
N LEU A 122 12.34 18.81 -3.55
CA LEU A 122 12.88 19.98 -2.83
C LEU A 122 12.69 19.90 -1.31
N ILE A 123 11.63 19.24 -0.83
CA ILE A 123 11.37 19.07 0.63
C ILE A 123 11.92 17.76 1.19
N SER A 124 12.34 16.81 0.35
CA SER A 124 12.74 15.45 0.78
C SER A 124 13.86 15.43 1.79
N GLY A 125 14.74 16.44 1.78
CA GLY A 125 15.83 16.59 2.76
C GLY A 125 15.38 16.69 4.22
N SER A 126 14.12 17.02 4.48
CA SER A 126 13.55 17.08 5.83
C SER A 126 13.02 15.74 6.33
N PHE A 127 12.92 14.73 5.47
CA PHE A 127 12.26 13.44 5.74
C PHE A 127 13.24 12.27 5.58
N GLY A 128 12.94 11.18 6.25
CA GLY A 128 13.64 9.92 6.11
C GLY A 128 13.01 8.97 5.08
N GLY A 129 11.81 9.30 4.62
CA GLY A 129 11.08 8.56 3.58
C GLY A 129 9.86 9.32 3.08
N ILE A 130 9.38 8.92 1.91
CA ILE A 130 8.23 9.53 1.22
C ILE A 130 7.19 8.45 0.95
N ASN A 131 6.00 8.61 1.53
CA ASN A 131 4.82 7.83 1.20
C ASN A 131 3.94 8.62 0.24
N LEU A 132 3.75 8.13 -0.97
CA LEU A 132 2.79 8.67 -1.92
C LEU A 132 1.42 8.02 -1.69
N GLU A 133 0.36 8.82 -1.72
CA GLU A 133 -0.99 8.40 -1.38
C GLU A 133 -2.02 9.09 -2.26
N ASP A 134 -3.05 8.36 -2.70
CA ASP A 134 -4.22 8.90 -3.40
C ASP A 134 -3.89 9.72 -4.68
N ILE A 135 -2.80 9.38 -5.38
CA ILE A 135 -2.43 9.95 -6.67
C ILE A 135 -2.93 9.03 -7.77
N SER A 136 -3.77 9.54 -8.68
CA SER A 136 -4.40 8.73 -9.70
C SER A 136 -3.46 8.23 -10.79
N ALA A 137 -3.73 7.00 -11.29
CA ALA A 137 -3.09 6.49 -12.50
C ALA A 137 -3.51 7.31 -13.75
N PRO A 138 -2.65 7.48 -14.77
CA PRO A 138 -1.30 6.90 -14.87
C PRO A 138 -0.19 7.73 -14.20
N ARG A 139 -0.50 8.96 -13.72
CA ARG A 139 0.49 9.89 -13.17
C ARG A 139 1.29 9.32 -12.00
N CYS A 140 0.62 8.55 -11.12
CA CYS A 140 1.26 7.96 -9.95
C CYS A 140 2.50 7.11 -10.29
N PHE A 141 2.49 6.41 -11.41
CA PHE A 141 3.63 5.58 -11.84
C PHE A 141 4.85 6.44 -12.19
N GLU A 142 4.64 7.53 -12.93
CA GLU A 142 5.70 8.44 -13.32
C GLU A 142 6.23 9.23 -12.14
N VAL A 143 5.34 9.74 -11.28
CA VAL A 143 5.72 10.46 -10.06
C VAL A 143 6.60 9.59 -9.17
N GLU A 144 6.18 8.36 -8.88
CA GLU A 144 6.97 7.44 -8.05
C GLU A 144 8.32 7.13 -8.69
N LYS A 145 8.34 6.74 -9.97
CA LYS A 145 9.57 6.41 -10.69
C LYS A 145 10.59 7.54 -10.62
N ARG A 146 10.17 8.76 -10.97
CA ARG A 146 11.07 9.92 -10.99
C ARG A 146 11.55 10.32 -9.60
N LEU A 147 10.72 10.21 -8.58
CA LEU A 147 11.13 10.50 -7.21
C LEU A 147 12.11 9.45 -6.68
N LYS A 148 11.95 8.17 -7.02
CA LYS A 148 12.93 7.12 -6.68
C LYS A 148 14.30 7.38 -7.32
N GLU A 149 14.35 7.98 -8.51
CA GLU A 149 15.60 8.34 -9.19
C GLU A 149 16.25 9.59 -8.60
N LEU A 150 15.48 10.53 -8.06
CA LEU A 150 15.94 11.83 -7.60
C LEU A 150 16.24 11.89 -6.09
N CYS A 151 15.45 11.20 -5.27
CA CYS A 151 15.54 11.27 -3.82
C CYS A 151 16.61 10.32 -3.27
N ASP A 152 17.30 10.76 -2.21
CA ASP A 152 18.24 9.94 -1.45
C ASP A 152 17.57 9.12 -0.33
N VAL A 153 16.26 9.19 -0.23
CA VAL A 153 15.41 8.49 0.72
C VAL A 153 14.41 7.59 0.01
N PRO A 154 13.93 6.50 0.63
CA PRO A 154 12.98 5.62 0.01
C PRO A 154 11.66 6.32 -0.32
N VAL A 155 11.14 6.06 -1.52
CA VAL A 155 9.83 6.49 -2.00
C VAL A 155 8.96 5.25 -2.22
N PHE A 156 7.73 5.30 -1.73
CA PHE A 156 6.82 4.17 -1.77
C PHE A 156 5.38 4.66 -1.98
N HIS A 157 4.69 4.11 -2.97
CA HIS A 157 3.28 4.43 -3.22
C HIS A 157 2.39 3.34 -2.60
N ASP A 158 1.70 3.68 -1.52
CA ASP A 158 0.98 2.70 -0.72
C ASP A 158 -0.22 2.06 -1.45
N ASP A 159 -1.00 2.85 -2.20
CA ASP A 159 -2.14 2.30 -2.97
C ASP A 159 -1.72 1.26 -4.00
N GLN A 160 -0.50 1.36 -4.52
CA GLN A 160 0.07 0.37 -5.41
C GLN A 160 0.64 -0.81 -4.63
N HIS A 161 1.70 -0.54 -3.90
CA HIS A 161 2.57 -1.57 -3.33
C HIS A 161 2.05 -2.11 -2.00
N GLY A 162 1.48 -1.26 -1.13
CA GLY A 162 0.90 -1.71 0.13
C GLY A 162 -0.26 -2.68 -0.11
N THR A 163 -1.15 -2.32 -1.05
CA THR A 163 -2.26 -3.19 -1.45
C THR A 163 -1.76 -4.50 -2.08
N ALA A 164 -0.76 -4.44 -2.97
CA ALA A 164 -0.19 -5.64 -3.59
C ALA A 164 0.43 -6.59 -2.56
N ILE A 165 1.15 -6.07 -1.58
CA ILE A 165 1.80 -6.83 -0.51
C ILE A 165 0.77 -7.57 0.35
N VAL A 166 -0.29 -6.90 0.80
CA VAL A 166 -1.29 -7.53 1.68
C VAL A 166 -2.15 -8.53 0.94
N VAL A 167 -2.48 -8.28 -0.34
CA VAL A 167 -3.15 -9.25 -1.21
C VAL A 167 -2.30 -10.49 -1.40
N ALA A 168 -1.00 -10.33 -1.67
CA ALA A 168 -0.07 -11.46 -1.81
C ALA A 168 0.04 -12.27 -0.51
N ALA A 169 0.15 -11.61 0.64
CA ALA A 169 0.17 -12.28 1.95
C ALA A 169 -1.09 -13.11 2.19
N ALA A 170 -2.26 -12.53 1.95
CA ALA A 170 -3.54 -13.23 2.05
C ALA A 170 -3.63 -14.42 1.07
N LEU A 171 -3.18 -14.23 -0.17
CA LEU A 171 -3.21 -15.28 -1.19
C LEU A 171 -2.31 -16.46 -0.84
N ILE A 172 -1.09 -16.23 -0.31
CA ILE A 172 -0.19 -17.29 0.14
C ILE A 172 -0.92 -18.24 1.09
N ASN A 173 -1.61 -17.71 2.08
CA ASN A 173 -2.31 -18.50 3.08
C ASN A 173 -3.64 -19.06 2.56
N ALA A 174 -4.39 -18.31 1.75
CA ALA A 174 -5.61 -18.82 1.12
C ALA A 174 -5.32 -20.04 0.25
N LEU A 175 -4.22 -20.03 -0.52
CA LEU A 175 -3.80 -21.16 -1.34
C LEU A 175 -3.43 -22.39 -0.51
N LYS A 176 -2.83 -22.22 0.67
CA LYS A 176 -2.61 -23.32 1.61
C LYS A 176 -3.94 -23.92 2.09
N VAL A 177 -4.92 -23.08 2.45
CA VAL A 177 -6.25 -23.51 2.90
C VAL A 177 -6.95 -24.34 1.83
N VAL A 178 -6.93 -23.88 0.58
CA VAL A 178 -7.56 -24.58 -0.55
C VAL A 178 -6.68 -25.63 -1.21
N LYS A 179 -5.43 -25.82 -0.71
CA LYS A 179 -4.46 -26.81 -1.19
C LYS A 179 -4.13 -26.70 -2.68
N LYS A 180 -4.02 -25.46 -3.17
CA LYS A 180 -3.62 -25.16 -4.56
C LYS A 180 -2.21 -24.60 -4.58
N ARG A 181 -1.46 -24.88 -5.66
CA ARG A 181 -0.09 -24.36 -5.84
C ARG A 181 -0.16 -23.05 -6.61
N ILE A 182 0.67 -22.10 -6.22
CA ILE A 182 0.64 -20.75 -6.78
C ILE A 182 0.95 -20.71 -8.29
N GLU A 183 1.80 -21.60 -8.77
CA GLU A 183 2.18 -21.70 -10.17
C GLU A 183 1.08 -22.29 -11.07
N ASP A 184 0.08 -22.97 -10.49
CA ASP A 184 -0.97 -23.69 -11.23
C ASP A 184 -2.30 -22.93 -11.26
N VAL A 185 -2.47 -21.91 -10.39
CA VAL A 185 -3.74 -21.18 -10.27
C VAL A 185 -3.94 -20.16 -11.39
N ARG A 186 -5.18 -20.07 -11.88
CA ARG A 186 -5.64 -19.00 -12.77
C ARG A 186 -6.16 -17.84 -11.93
N VAL A 187 -5.52 -16.70 -12.06
CA VAL A 187 -5.85 -15.48 -11.31
C VAL A 187 -6.50 -14.46 -12.24
N VAL A 188 -7.64 -13.94 -11.84
CA VAL A 188 -8.32 -12.83 -12.51
C VAL A 188 -8.25 -11.59 -11.62
N ILE A 189 -7.71 -10.50 -12.15
CA ILE A 189 -7.69 -9.18 -11.48
C ILE A 189 -8.65 -8.26 -12.23
N ASN A 190 -9.70 -7.81 -11.56
CA ASN A 190 -10.65 -6.84 -12.09
C ASN A 190 -10.37 -5.44 -11.54
N GLY A 191 -10.01 -4.54 -12.43
CA GLY A 191 -9.51 -3.20 -12.15
C GLY A 191 -8.03 -3.06 -12.48
N ALA A 192 -7.73 -2.60 -13.70
CA ALA A 192 -6.36 -2.42 -14.20
C ALA A 192 -5.83 -0.99 -13.95
N GLY A 193 -6.17 -0.42 -12.80
CA GLY A 193 -5.62 0.83 -12.30
C GLY A 193 -4.29 0.64 -11.56
N SER A 194 -3.91 1.63 -10.74
CA SER A 194 -2.66 1.61 -9.95
C SER A 194 -2.50 0.35 -9.10
N ALA A 195 -3.52 0.02 -8.31
CA ALA A 195 -3.51 -1.16 -7.44
C ALA A 195 -3.47 -2.47 -8.25
N GLY A 196 -4.36 -2.62 -9.24
CA GLY A 196 -4.45 -3.88 -9.99
C GLY A 196 -3.18 -4.22 -10.76
N ILE A 197 -2.54 -3.25 -11.38
CA ILE A 197 -1.25 -3.45 -12.07
C ILE A 197 -0.15 -3.82 -11.09
N ALA A 198 -0.08 -3.15 -9.93
CA ALA A 198 0.89 -3.46 -8.90
C ALA A 198 0.68 -4.86 -8.32
N ILE A 199 -0.58 -5.24 -8.03
CA ILE A 199 -0.94 -6.59 -7.60
C ILE A 199 -0.49 -7.62 -8.63
N GLY A 200 -0.82 -7.41 -9.91
CA GLY A 200 -0.44 -8.33 -10.97
C GLY A 200 1.06 -8.56 -11.06
N LYS A 201 1.85 -7.48 -11.09
CA LYS A 201 3.32 -7.54 -11.11
C LYS A 201 3.86 -8.26 -9.87
N HIS A 202 3.33 -7.96 -8.68
CA HIS A 202 3.78 -8.56 -7.42
C HIS A 202 3.43 -10.05 -7.34
N LEU A 203 2.24 -10.46 -7.78
CA LEU A 203 1.84 -11.87 -7.82
C LEU A 203 2.65 -12.68 -8.85
N MET A 204 3.03 -12.10 -9.98
CA MET A 204 3.96 -12.75 -10.92
C MET A 204 5.34 -12.95 -10.29
N ASN A 205 5.86 -11.98 -9.52
CA ASN A 205 7.09 -12.15 -8.74
C ASN A 205 6.95 -13.26 -7.68
N LEU A 206 5.75 -13.44 -7.12
CA LEU A 206 5.44 -14.51 -6.16
C LEU A 206 5.36 -15.91 -6.82
N GLY A 207 5.21 -15.98 -8.14
CA GLY A 207 5.19 -17.23 -8.91
C GLY A 207 3.88 -17.53 -9.67
N VAL A 208 2.90 -16.62 -9.64
CA VAL A 208 1.68 -16.75 -10.48
C VAL A 208 2.07 -16.70 -11.95
N ARG A 209 1.63 -17.71 -12.71
CA ARG A 209 1.91 -17.84 -14.15
C ARG A 209 0.71 -17.52 -15.04
N HIS A 210 -0.49 -17.82 -14.57
CA HIS A 210 -1.71 -17.66 -15.35
C HIS A 210 -2.54 -16.50 -14.79
N LEU A 211 -2.26 -15.30 -15.27
CA LEU A 211 -2.90 -14.06 -14.80
C LEU A 211 -3.63 -13.36 -15.95
N VAL A 212 -4.89 -13.03 -15.71
CA VAL A 212 -5.75 -12.26 -16.63
C VAL A 212 -6.16 -10.96 -15.93
N MET A 213 -5.98 -9.85 -16.61
CA MET A 213 -6.44 -8.55 -16.13
C MET A 213 -7.66 -8.09 -16.92
N VAL A 214 -8.59 -7.47 -16.20
CA VAL A 214 -9.85 -6.95 -16.76
C VAL A 214 -10.00 -5.49 -16.37
N ASP A 215 -10.35 -4.65 -17.31
CA ASP A 215 -10.74 -3.27 -17.07
C ASP A 215 -12.24 -3.05 -17.39
N ARG A 216 -12.68 -1.80 -17.37
CA ARG A 216 -14.07 -1.43 -17.69
C ARG A 216 -14.50 -1.75 -19.12
N PHE A 217 -13.56 -2.03 -20.02
CA PHE A 217 -13.82 -2.34 -21.43
C PHE A 217 -13.73 -3.85 -21.71
N GLY A 218 -13.27 -4.64 -20.77
CA GLY A 218 -13.13 -6.09 -20.88
C GLY A 218 -11.74 -6.61 -20.57
N ILE A 219 -11.45 -7.80 -21.03
CA ILE A 219 -10.18 -8.49 -20.80
C ILE A 219 -9.06 -7.79 -21.57
N ILE A 220 -8.00 -7.41 -20.87
CA ILE A 220 -6.79 -6.82 -21.46
C ILE A 220 -6.05 -7.90 -22.26
N CYS A 221 -5.89 -7.67 -23.55
CA CYS A 221 -5.28 -8.63 -24.45
C CYS A 221 -4.25 -7.96 -25.35
N ARG A 222 -3.14 -8.63 -25.54
CA ARG A 222 -2.07 -8.25 -26.46
C ARG A 222 -2.59 -7.98 -27.88
N GLY A 223 -2.09 -6.91 -28.50
CA GLY A 223 -2.49 -6.51 -29.86
C GLY A 223 -3.82 -5.77 -29.96
N ASP A 224 -4.35 -5.27 -28.85
CA ASP A 224 -5.48 -4.35 -28.85
C ASP A 224 -4.95 -2.90 -28.92
N ASP A 225 -5.23 -2.22 -30.03
CA ASP A 225 -4.76 -0.85 -30.31
C ASP A 225 -5.42 0.21 -29.42
N SER A 226 -6.54 -0.12 -28.76
CA SER A 226 -7.26 0.80 -27.85
C SER A 226 -6.63 0.92 -26.45
N LEU A 227 -5.66 0.03 -26.13
CA LEU A 227 -5.02 0.02 -24.82
C LEU A 227 -4.16 1.27 -24.59
N SER A 228 -4.23 1.80 -23.37
CA SER A 228 -3.25 2.79 -22.90
C SER A 228 -1.83 2.18 -22.86
N ASP A 229 -0.80 3.03 -22.79
CA ASP A 229 0.59 2.54 -22.76
C ASP A 229 0.84 1.59 -21.61
N VAL A 230 0.30 1.89 -20.43
CA VAL A 230 0.43 1.04 -19.23
C VAL A 230 -0.29 -0.30 -19.41
N HIS A 231 -1.50 -0.30 -20.01
CA HIS A 231 -2.22 -1.53 -20.29
C HIS A 231 -1.55 -2.33 -21.39
N ARG A 232 -0.95 -1.67 -22.37
CA ARG A 232 -0.16 -2.32 -23.41
C ARG A 232 1.06 -3.02 -22.81
N GLU A 233 1.78 -2.35 -21.91
CA GLU A 233 2.93 -2.96 -21.21
C GLU A 233 2.51 -4.23 -20.44
N ILE A 234 1.47 -4.16 -19.61
CA ILE A 234 1.05 -5.31 -18.81
C ILE A 234 0.47 -6.45 -19.67
N SER A 235 -0.14 -6.15 -20.81
CA SER A 235 -0.66 -7.15 -21.75
C SER A 235 0.42 -8.05 -22.38
N LEU A 236 1.68 -7.61 -22.35
CA LEU A 236 2.80 -8.40 -22.87
C LEU A 236 3.17 -9.57 -21.96
N VAL A 237 2.85 -9.47 -20.67
CA VAL A 237 3.25 -10.43 -19.63
C VAL A 237 2.05 -11.10 -18.93
N THR A 238 0.82 -10.75 -19.30
CA THR A 238 -0.41 -11.35 -18.80
C THR A 238 -1.24 -11.91 -19.94
N ASN A 239 -2.29 -12.71 -19.61
CA ASN A 239 -3.22 -13.28 -20.60
C ASN A 239 -2.50 -13.97 -21.77
N GLU A 240 -1.62 -14.91 -21.47
CA GLU A 240 -0.80 -15.62 -22.45
C GLU A 240 -1.65 -16.31 -23.54
N GLU A 241 -2.82 -16.85 -23.17
CA GLU A 241 -3.78 -17.53 -24.04
C GLU A 241 -4.57 -16.54 -24.92
N CYS A 242 -4.38 -15.24 -24.76
CA CYS A 242 -5.12 -14.17 -25.46
C CYS A 242 -6.65 -14.34 -25.39
N ILE A 243 -7.16 -14.70 -24.21
CA ILE A 243 -8.60 -14.74 -23.94
C ILE A 243 -9.18 -13.35 -24.15
N ARG A 244 -10.32 -13.27 -24.81
CA ARG A 244 -11.07 -12.03 -25.06
C ARG A 244 -12.48 -12.15 -24.49
N GLY A 245 -13.08 -11.04 -24.12
CA GLY A 245 -14.43 -11.00 -23.60
C GLY A 245 -14.58 -10.08 -22.39
N THR A 246 -15.57 -10.39 -21.60
CA THR A 246 -15.99 -9.64 -20.41
C THR A 246 -15.35 -10.20 -19.14
N LEU A 247 -15.65 -9.58 -17.99
CA LEU A 247 -15.28 -10.12 -16.68
C LEU A 247 -15.88 -11.52 -16.47
N ALA A 248 -17.13 -11.74 -16.89
CA ALA A 248 -17.77 -13.05 -16.75
C ALA A 248 -17.01 -14.15 -17.49
N ASP A 249 -16.52 -13.84 -18.71
CA ASP A 249 -15.72 -14.79 -19.50
C ASP A 249 -14.38 -15.09 -18.83
N ALA A 250 -13.74 -14.09 -18.21
CA ALA A 250 -12.48 -14.26 -17.50
C ALA A 250 -12.64 -15.15 -16.25
N MET A 251 -13.77 -15.05 -15.54
CA MET A 251 -14.01 -15.77 -14.30
C MET A 251 -14.33 -17.25 -14.49
N VAL A 252 -14.74 -17.69 -15.68
CA VAL A 252 -15.01 -19.11 -15.94
C VAL A 252 -13.77 -19.96 -15.67
N GLY A 253 -13.86 -20.86 -14.70
CA GLY A 253 -12.77 -21.75 -14.32
C GLY A 253 -11.56 -21.06 -13.67
N ALA A 254 -11.67 -19.80 -13.26
CA ALA A 254 -10.63 -19.12 -12.51
C ALA A 254 -10.55 -19.63 -11.06
N ASP A 255 -9.35 -19.81 -10.54
CA ASP A 255 -9.11 -20.23 -9.15
C ASP A 255 -9.18 -19.07 -8.16
N VAL A 256 -8.75 -17.89 -8.60
CA VAL A 256 -8.63 -16.70 -7.76
C VAL A 256 -9.23 -15.50 -8.49
N PHE A 257 -10.11 -14.78 -7.80
CA PHE A 257 -10.59 -13.47 -8.22
C PHE A 257 -10.09 -12.39 -7.25
N ILE A 258 -9.55 -11.31 -7.78
CA ILE A 258 -9.12 -10.12 -7.02
C ILE A 258 -9.79 -8.90 -7.65
N GLY A 259 -10.67 -8.23 -6.91
CA GLY A 259 -11.37 -7.03 -7.33
C GLY A 259 -10.76 -5.79 -6.69
N VAL A 260 -10.36 -4.81 -7.51
CA VAL A 260 -9.92 -3.46 -7.12
C VAL A 260 -10.55 -2.44 -8.06
N SER A 261 -11.86 -2.55 -8.26
CA SER A 261 -12.60 -1.85 -9.30
C SER A 261 -13.79 -1.04 -8.79
N ALA A 262 -14.99 -1.51 -9.03
CA ALA A 262 -16.23 -0.81 -8.70
C ALA A 262 -17.22 -1.71 -7.96
N PRO A 263 -18.10 -1.13 -7.12
CA PRO A 263 -19.06 -1.90 -6.34
C PRO A 263 -20.03 -2.70 -7.22
N GLY A 264 -20.32 -3.96 -6.81
CA GLY A 264 -21.42 -4.76 -7.33
C GLY A 264 -21.25 -5.27 -8.78
N VAL A 265 -20.04 -5.26 -9.32
CA VAL A 265 -19.76 -5.70 -10.69
C VAL A 265 -19.64 -7.22 -10.85
N VAL A 266 -19.59 -7.96 -9.75
CA VAL A 266 -19.51 -9.44 -9.74
C VAL A 266 -20.83 -10.02 -9.28
N SER A 267 -21.40 -10.93 -10.06
CA SER A 267 -22.62 -11.67 -9.69
C SER A 267 -22.30 -13.01 -9.03
N GLU A 268 -23.31 -13.60 -8.38
CA GLU A 268 -23.21 -14.94 -7.79
C GLU A 268 -22.95 -16.00 -8.87
N GLU A 269 -23.53 -15.84 -10.08
CA GLU A 269 -23.31 -16.75 -11.21
C GLU A 269 -21.85 -16.69 -11.70
N MET A 270 -21.22 -15.51 -11.69
CA MET A 270 -19.80 -15.39 -12.02
C MET A 270 -18.95 -16.16 -11.00
N VAL A 271 -19.21 -16.04 -9.71
CA VAL A 271 -18.50 -16.80 -8.67
C VAL A 271 -18.76 -18.31 -8.83
N ALA A 272 -20.01 -18.72 -9.08
CA ALA A 272 -20.37 -20.11 -9.28
C ALA A 272 -19.71 -20.74 -10.53
N SER A 273 -19.31 -19.93 -11.52
CA SER A 273 -18.58 -20.38 -12.71
C SER A 273 -17.07 -20.59 -12.50
N MET A 274 -16.53 -20.15 -11.35
CA MET A 274 -15.13 -20.34 -11.01
C MET A 274 -14.77 -21.80 -10.76
N ALA A 275 -13.50 -22.09 -10.65
CA ALA A 275 -13.00 -23.40 -10.29
C ALA A 275 -13.46 -23.81 -8.87
N LYS A 276 -13.50 -25.13 -8.63
CA LYS A 276 -13.74 -25.65 -7.29
C LYS A 276 -12.75 -25.06 -6.29
N ASP A 277 -13.20 -24.80 -5.08
CA ASP A 277 -12.42 -24.22 -3.97
C ASP A 277 -11.79 -22.85 -4.38
N ALA A 278 -12.61 -21.98 -4.99
CA ALA A 278 -12.21 -20.66 -5.44
C ALA A 278 -11.92 -19.71 -4.28
N VAL A 279 -10.94 -18.80 -4.50
CA VAL A 279 -10.59 -17.71 -3.59
C VAL A 279 -11.10 -16.39 -4.19
N VAL A 280 -11.83 -15.60 -3.41
CA VAL A 280 -12.47 -14.36 -3.90
C VAL A 280 -12.12 -13.19 -2.97
N PHE A 281 -11.36 -12.22 -3.50
CA PHE A 281 -10.94 -11.01 -2.80
C PHE A 281 -11.59 -9.76 -3.41
N PRO A 282 -12.85 -9.43 -3.05
CA PRO A 282 -13.53 -8.22 -3.50
C PRO A 282 -13.10 -7.04 -2.62
N MET A 283 -12.19 -6.21 -3.13
CA MET A 283 -11.48 -5.20 -2.36
C MET A 283 -12.01 -3.77 -2.53
N ALA A 284 -12.97 -3.52 -3.44
CA ALA A 284 -13.52 -2.18 -3.64
C ALA A 284 -14.15 -1.61 -2.36
N ASN A 285 -13.87 -0.34 -2.09
CA ASN A 285 -14.35 0.39 -0.91
C ASN A 285 -15.24 1.59 -1.32
N PRO A 286 -16.31 1.91 -0.56
CA PRO A 286 -16.78 1.25 0.68
C PRO A 286 -17.63 0.00 0.43
N THR A 287 -18.05 -0.26 -0.79
CA THR A 287 -18.85 -1.43 -1.17
C THR A 287 -18.02 -2.31 -2.10
N PRO A 288 -17.86 -3.60 -1.80
CA PRO A 288 -17.05 -4.51 -2.62
C PRO A 288 -17.73 -4.87 -3.95
N GLU A 289 -16.98 -5.49 -4.85
CA GLU A 289 -17.47 -6.00 -6.14
C GLU A 289 -18.60 -7.03 -5.98
N ILE A 290 -18.52 -7.83 -4.92
CA ILE A 290 -19.58 -8.72 -4.43
C ILE A 290 -19.50 -8.76 -2.90
N MET A 291 -20.63 -8.81 -2.23
CA MET A 291 -20.65 -8.97 -0.77
C MET A 291 -20.13 -10.36 -0.37
N PRO A 292 -19.30 -10.45 0.71
CA PRO A 292 -18.67 -11.69 1.13
C PRO A 292 -19.65 -12.87 1.36
N ASP A 293 -20.81 -12.61 1.98
CA ASP A 293 -21.86 -13.60 2.22
C ASP A 293 -22.42 -14.16 0.91
N LYS A 294 -22.57 -13.34 -0.12
CA LYS A 294 -23.00 -13.76 -1.47
C LYS A 294 -21.94 -14.58 -2.17
N ALA A 295 -20.67 -14.16 -2.08
CA ALA A 295 -19.57 -14.93 -2.67
C ALA A 295 -19.45 -16.33 -2.05
N LEU A 296 -19.56 -16.43 -0.71
CA LEU A 296 -19.58 -17.72 0.00
C LEU A 296 -20.79 -18.57 -0.42
N SER A 297 -21.99 -17.98 -0.49
CA SER A 297 -23.21 -18.68 -0.94
C SER A 297 -23.12 -19.19 -2.37
N ALA A 298 -22.36 -18.50 -3.23
CA ALA A 298 -22.12 -18.88 -4.62
C ALA A 298 -21.02 -19.94 -4.78
N GLY A 299 -20.35 -20.36 -3.69
CA GLY A 299 -19.39 -21.47 -3.69
C GLY A 299 -17.92 -21.07 -3.54
N ALA A 300 -17.61 -19.81 -3.25
CA ALA A 300 -16.25 -19.43 -2.87
C ALA A 300 -15.81 -20.15 -1.58
N ALA A 301 -14.61 -20.71 -1.56
CA ALA A 301 -14.06 -21.41 -0.41
C ALA A 301 -13.41 -20.46 0.61
N VAL A 302 -12.78 -19.39 0.13
CA VAL A 302 -12.14 -18.37 0.95
C VAL A 302 -12.52 -16.99 0.41
N VAL A 303 -12.96 -16.10 1.29
CA VAL A 303 -13.25 -14.71 0.95
C VAL A 303 -12.45 -13.77 1.86
N GLY A 304 -11.83 -12.76 1.28
CA GLY A 304 -11.17 -11.66 2.00
C GLY A 304 -11.57 -10.33 1.38
N THR A 305 -11.70 -9.29 2.19
CA THR A 305 -12.19 -7.97 1.73
C THR A 305 -11.47 -6.83 2.44
N GLY A 306 -11.50 -5.62 1.87
CA GLY A 306 -10.97 -4.41 2.54
C GLY A 306 -11.76 -3.97 3.78
N ARG A 307 -12.96 -4.50 3.99
CA ARG A 307 -13.87 -4.11 5.08
C ARG A 307 -13.46 -4.75 6.41
N SER A 308 -13.57 -3.97 7.49
CA SER A 308 -13.24 -4.40 8.86
C SER A 308 -14.36 -5.17 9.56
N ASP A 309 -15.56 -5.20 8.99
CA ASP A 309 -16.74 -5.88 9.55
C ASP A 309 -16.91 -7.33 9.05
N PHE A 310 -15.94 -7.83 8.27
CA PHE A 310 -15.88 -9.22 7.81
C PHE A 310 -14.54 -9.88 8.20
N PRO A 311 -14.47 -11.22 8.26
CA PRO A 311 -13.21 -11.94 8.37
C PRO A 311 -12.22 -11.61 7.24
N ASN A 312 -10.94 -11.88 7.48
CA ASN A 312 -9.88 -11.69 6.49
C ASN A 312 -9.83 -10.25 5.92
N GLN A 313 -9.76 -9.26 6.82
CA GLN A 313 -9.59 -7.88 6.38
C GLN A 313 -8.23 -7.68 5.70
N ILE A 314 -8.23 -7.53 4.39
CA ILE A 314 -7.05 -7.26 3.57
C ILE A 314 -6.89 -5.73 3.49
N ASN A 315 -6.00 -5.19 4.30
CA ASN A 315 -5.80 -3.74 4.43
C ASN A 315 -4.31 -3.39 4.45
N ASN A 316 -3.92 -2.39 3.66
CA ASN A 316 -2.53 -1.92 3.54
C ASN A 316 -1.92 -1.42 4.86
N VAL A 317 -2.73 -1.13 5.88
CA VAL A 317 -2.26 -0.81 7.24
C VAL A 317 -1.37 -1.90 7.83
N LEU A 318 -1.50 -3.14 7.39
CA LEU A 318 -0.62 -4.24 7.79
C LEU A 318 0.80 -4.11 7.21
N ALA A 319 0.97 -3.38 6.11
CA ALA A 319 2.24 -3.30 5.38
C ALA A 319 3.01 -2.00 5.66
N PHE A 320 2.46 -0.84 5.27
CA PHE A 320 3.22 0.40 5.17
C PHE A 320 3.89 0.85 6.47
N PRO A 321 3.28 0.74 7.68
CA PRO A 321 3.93 1.23 8.89
C PRO A 321 5.20 0.44 9.21
N GLY A 322 5.13 -0.88 9.10
CA GLY A 322 6.27 -1.77 9.31
C GLY A 322 7.36 -1.62 8.25
N ILE A 323 6.97 -1.44 6.98
CA ILE A 323 7.91 -1.20 5.87
C ILE A 323 8.75 0.05 6.14
N PHE A 324 8.12 1.18 6.45
CA PHE A 324 8.86 2.41 6.75
C PHE A 324 9.65 2.33 8.04
N LYS A 325 9.14 1.65 9.09
CA LYS A 325 9.91 1.38 10.31
C LYS A 325 11.22 0.65 9.99
N GLY A 326 11.15 -0.40 9.18
CA GLY A 326 12.33 -1.16 8.77
C GLY A 326 13.27 -0.36 7.88
N ALA A 327 12.73 0.32 6.85
CA ALA A 327 13.52 1.13 5.93
C ALA A 327 14.25 2.28 6.64
N LEU A 328 13.60 2.98 7.57
CA LEU A 328 14.21 4.02 8.37
C LEU A 328 15.29 3.46 9.31
N ALA A 329 15.04 2.32 9.95
CA ALA A 329 15.96 1.71 10.90
C ALA A 329 17.30 1.31 10.28
N CYS A 330 17.31 0.89 9.01
CA CYS A 330 18.55 0.54 8.28
C CYS A 330 18.97 1.64 7.29
N ARG A 331 18.35 2.83 7.34
CA ARG A 331 18.59 3.94 6.40
C ARG A 331 18.57 3.47 4.94
N ALA A 332 17.58 2.68 4.56
CA ALA A 332 17.47 2.15 3.22
C ALA A 332 17.40 3.29 2.19
N SER A 333 18.07 3.11 1.06
CA SER A 333 18.02 4.07 -0.07
C SER A 333 16.78 3.88 -0.93
N ASP A 334 16.18 2.70 -0.88
CA ASP A 334 15.00 2.32 -1.64
C ASP A 334 14.17 1.31 -0.84
N ILE A 335 12.90 1.16 -1.22
CA ILE A 335 12.04 0.01 -0.90
C ILE A 335 11.88 -0.77 -2.20
N ASN A 336 12.74 -1.78 -2.38
CA ASN A 336 12.80 -2.59 -3.60
C ASN A 336 11.83 -3.79 -3.60
N GLU A 337 11.83 -4.56 -4.69
CA GLU A 337 10.90 -5.70 -4.85
C GLU A 337 11.16 -6.81 -3.83
N GLU A 338 12.42 -7.08 -3.50
CA GLU A 338 12.79 -8.09 -2.49
C GLU A 338 12.28 -7.72 -1.10
N MET A 339 12.31 -6.44 -0.73
CA MET A 339 11.76 -5.96 0.53
C MET A 339 10.22 -6.09 0.56
N LYS A 340 9.54 -5.82 -0.56
CA LYS A 340 8.09 -6.01 -0.70
C LYS A 340 7.72 -7.49 -0.60
N MET A 341 8.45 -8.37 -1.29
CA MET A 341 8.26 -9.82 -1.21
C MET A 341 8.49 -10.35 0.21
N ALA A 342 9.57 -9.92 0.87
CA ALA A 342 9.85 -10.29 2.25
C ALA A 342 8.72 -9.86 3.20
N THR A 343 8.11 -8.69 2.97
CA THR A 343 6.96 -8.22 3.73
C THR A 343 5.74 -9.12 3.54
N SER A 344 5.44 -9.55 2.30
CA SER A 344 4.33 -10.46 2.04
C SER A 344 4.49 -11.79 2.77
N TYR A 345 5.68 -12.38 2.75
CA TYR A 345 5.98 -13.62 3.48
C TYR A 345 5.94 -13.43 5.00
N ALA A 346 6.47 -12.31 5.51
CA ALA A 346 6.43 -12.00 6.94
C ALA A 346 4.99 -11.88 7.45
N LEU A 347 4.12 -11.18 6.71
CA LEU A 347 2.70 -11.08 7.05
C LEU A 347 2.00 -12.43 7.02
N ALA A 348 2.22 -13.24 5.98
CA ALA A 348 1.62 -14.55 5.87
C ALA A 348 2.05 -15.47 7.02
N SER A 349 3.31 -15.40 7.44
CA SER A 349 3.85 -16.25 8.51
C SER A 349 3.34 -15.93 9.91
N LEU A 350 2.71 -14.77 10.10
CA LEU A 350 2.11 -14.40 11.40
C LEU A 350 0.86 -15.19 11.74
N VAL A 351 0.23 -15.84 10.75
CA VAL A 351 -0.83 -16.83 10.97
C VAL A 351 -0.20 -18.21 10.90
N PRO A 352 -0.07 -18.94 12.01
CA PRO A 352 0.50 -20.29 12.03
C PRO A 352 -0.31 -21.25 11.15
N ASP A 353 0.36 -22.23 10.54
CA ASP A 353 -0.29 -23.19 9.64
C ASP A 353 -1.46 -23.96 10.31
N GLU A 354 -1.34 -24.23 11.61
CA GLU A 354 -2.37 -24.87 12.43
C GLU A 354 -3.61 -23.99 12.72
N GLU A 355 -3.49 -22.68 12.58
CA GLU A 355 -4.57 -21.70 12.76
C GLU A 355 -5.22 -21.29 11.44
N LEU A 356 -4.65 -21.71 10.31
CA LEU A 356 -5.17 -21.37 8.99
C LEU A 356 -6.55 -21.97 8.77
N SER A 357 -7.49 -21.12 8.34
CA SER A 357 -8.85 -21.52 7.98
C SER A 357 -9.41 -20.59 6.91
N ALA A 358 -10.59 -20.89 6.40
CA ALA A 358 -11.27 -20.01 5.44
C ALA A 358 -11.50 -18.58 5.98
N ASP A 359 -11.61 -18.43 7.29
CA ASP A 359 -11.86 -17.15 7.97
C ASP A 359 -10.62 -16.57 8.66
N ASN A 360 -9.44 -17.18 8.50
CA ASN A 360 -8.20 -16.75 9.15
C ASN A 360 -6.98 -16.99 8.24
N ILE A 361 -6.78 -16.10 7.24
CA ILE A 361 -5.68 -16.18 6.26
C ILE A 361 -4.68 -15.03 6.39
N ILE A 362 -5.00 -13.99 7.18
CA ILE A 362 -4.17 -12.81 7.35
C ILE A 362 -4.31 -12.30 8.79
N PRO A 363 -3.25 -11.76 9.43
CA PRO A 363 -3.37 -11.26 10.79
C PRO A 363 -4.37 -10.08 10.86
N PRO A 364 -5.08 -9.90 11.98
CA PRO A 364 -5.97 -8.76 12.16
C PRO A 364 -5.18 -7.44 12.18
N ALA A 365 -5.81 -6.35 11.72
CA ALA A 365 -5.17 -5.03 11.59
C ALA A 365 -4.56 -4.49 12.89
N LEU A 366 -5.11 -4.87 14.06
CA LEU A 366 -4.63 -4.44 15.38
C LEU A 366 -3.60 -5.39 16.02
N ASP A 367 -3.11 -6.39 15.31
CA ASP A 367 -2.07 -7.29 15.81
C ASP A 367 -0.74 -6.55 15.99
N LYS A 368 -0.33 -6.38 17.24
CA LYS A 368 0.89 -5.62 17.61
C LYS A 368 2.19 -6.25 17.11
N ARG A 369 2.16 -7.52 16.69
CA ARG A 369 3.34 -8.22 16.14
C ARG A 369 3.68 -7.75 14.72
N VAL A 370 2.67 -7.31 13.97
CA VAL A 370 2.77 -7.03 12.53
C VAL A 370 3.88 -6.05 12.20
N ALA A 371 3.86 -4.85 12.78
CA ALA A 371 4.82 -3.81 12.42
C ALA A 371 6.27 -4.19 12.72
N GLN A 372 6.51 -4.98 13.77
CA GLN A 372 7.84 -5.44 14.12
C GLN A 372 8.32 -6.56 13.17
N ALA A 373 7.48 -7.56 12.89
CA ALA A 373 7.81 -8.65 11.98
C ALA A 373 8.09 -8.14 10.55
N VAL A 374 7.27 -7.21 10.07
CA VAL A 374 7.50 -6.54 8.78
C VAL A 374 8.81 -5.76 8.79
N ALA A 375 9.08 -4.97 9.83
CA ALA A 375 10.31 -4.18 9.90
C ALA A 375 11.56 -5.06 9.89
N GLU A 376 11.57 -6.18 10.60
CA GLU A 376 12.69 -7.13 10.62
C GLU A 376 12.92 -7.75 9.23
N ALA A 377 11.86 -8.19 8.55
CA ALA A 377 11.95 -8.74 7.20
C ALA A 377 12.47 -7.72 6.19
N VAL A 378 12.01 -6.47 6.29
CA VAL A 378 12.46 -5.35 5.46
C VAL A 378 13.95 -5.05 5.67
N ILE A 379 14.43 -5.00 6.93
CA ILE A 379 15.84 -4.75 7.25
C ILE A 379 16.72 -5.87 6.67
N GLU A 380 16.32 -7.12 6.85
CA GLU A 380 17.07 -8.27 6.32
C GLU A 380 17.16 -8.22 4.80
N ALA A 381 16.04 -8.00 4.11
CA ALA A 381 16.00 -7.87 2.66
C ALA A 381 16.82 -6.66 2.16
N ALA A 382 16.74 -5.51 2.84
CA ALA A 382 17.52 -4.33 2.50
C ALA A 382 19.02 -4.57 2.60
N LYS A 383 19.48 -5.26 3.66
CA LYS A 383 20.88 -5.66 3.83
C LYS A 383 21.32 -6.63 2.73
N LYS A 384 20.51 -7.65 2.45
CA LYS A 384 20.81 -8.66 1.42
C LYS A 384 20.91 -8.07 0.02
N THR A 385 20.12 -7.06 -0.29
CA THR A 385 20.10 -6.40 -1.60
C THR A 385 21.03 -5.17 -1.69
N GLY A 386 21.73 -4.83 -0.61
CA GLY A 386 22.71 -3.76 -0.57
C GLY A 386 22.12 -2.34 -0.58
N VAL A 387 20.81 -2.18 -0.29
CA VAL A 387 20.18 -0.86 -0.19
C VAL A 387 20.18 -0.31 1.24
N ALA A 388 20.51 -1.11 2.24
CA ALA A 388 20.74 -0.65 3.61
C ALA A 388 22.06 0.14 3.70
N ARG A 389 22.05 1.24 4.46
CA ARG A 389 23.25 2.09 4.68
C ARG A 389 23.90 1.89 6.05
N ILE A 390 23.20 1.20 6.96
CA ILE A 390 23.70 0.83 8.30
C ILE A 390 23.21 -0.55 8.70
#